data_29500b3d7a7bcdd5ba52097dbaa0be5f
#
_entry.id   29500b3d7a7bcdd5ba52097dbaa0be5f
#
_cell.length_a   1.000
_cell.length_b   1.000
_cell.length_c   1.000
_cell.angle_alpha   90.00
_cell.angle_beta   90.00
_cell.angle_gamma   90.00
#
_symmetry.space_group_name_H-M   'P 1'
#
loop_
_entity.id
_entity.type
_entity.pdbx_description
1 polymer ?
#
loop_
_entity_poly.entity_id
_entity_poly.type
_entity_poly.pdbx_seq_one_letter_code
_entity_poly.pdbx_strand_id
1 'polypeptide(L)'
;MQTCEKIPAVSGTPTPQLKRELGLVEAVSANMLEMIGVGPFITIPLLLSTMNGPQAMLGWLLGAIVAICDGLVWAELGAAMPGSGGPYRYLSEAYGPNGLGKLMSFLFIWETIFLAPLSIGAGAVGFAQYTKFLLPQMGMWESKAVAVAVCLLVTFLLYRDIRSVGRLSIVLWAVVIFTALSVTAAGLLHFQVSRIFDFPPHAFTLSKQFLVGLGGATLLAMYDYGGYNNACFFAGEVRQPERVIPRSILISIALVACLYLTMNLTIIGVIPWREAIHSTFIVSDLMQRLYGSTVAQVMTGLILFTTFASLFAVLLGYSRVPYAAAADGRFFAVFGRLHRTKNFPYVSVAFIGITSALASLLNLADLITALIVIQVLVQFMAQVIAVTLIRRYRPDIQRPFQMWLYPITSIIAFSGWGFILLASGLKFILWGLALVAFGVVAYLWRARAQREWPFQSLPVEVAS
;
A
#
# COMPACT_ATOMS: atom_id res chain seq x y z
N MET A 1 -6.80 -35.31 55.58
CA MET A 1 -7.08 -35.81 54.22
C MET A 1 -8.23 -34.97 53.66
N GLN A 2 -7.95 -33.87 52.98
CA GLN A 2 -8.94 -33.08 52.25
C GLN A 2 -8.61 -33.21 50.79
N THR A 3 -9.54 -33.77 50.06
CA THR A 3 -9.47 -34.00 48.61
C THR A 3 -9.58 -32.67 47.86
N CYS A 4 -8.50 -32.28 47.18
CA CYS A 4 -8.50 -31.17 46.21
C CYS A 4 -9.37 -31.55 45.02
N GLU A 5 -10.51 -30.93 44.91
CA GLU A 5 -11.40 -31.00 43.76
C GLU A 5 -10.76 -30.26 42.58
N LYS A 6 -10.39 -31.01 41.53
CA LYS A 6 -9.87 -30.41 40.26
C LYS A 6 -11.02 -29.71 39.55
N ILE A 7 -10.89 -28.37 39.43
CA ILE A 7 -11.72 -27.55 38.55
C ILE A 7 -11.52 -28.06 37.10
N PRO A 8 -12.58 -28.44 36.36
CA PRO A 8 -12.46 -28.90 34.98
C PRO A 8 -12.01 -27.75 34.10
N ALA A 9 -10.94 -27.96 33.34
CA ALA A 9 -10.49 -27.06 32.29
C ALA A 9 -11.63 -26.79 31.31
N VAL A 10 -12.01 -25.53 31.15
CA VAL A 10 -12.97 -25.12 30.13
C VAL A 10 -12.35 -25.48 28.78
N SER A 11 -12.96 -26.42 28.10
CA SER A 11 -12.63 -26.86 26.75
C SER A 11 -12.89 -25.67 25.79
N GLY A 12 -11.85 -24.87 25.58
CA GLY A 12 -11.86 -23.86 24.53
C GLY A 12 -12.03 -24.57 23.19
N THR A 13 -13.11 -24.27 22.49
CA THR A 13 -13.25 -24.60 21.07
C THR A 13 -12.01 -24.11 20.35
N PRO A 14 -11.28 -24.96 19.59
CA PRO A 14 -10.10 -24.52 18.87
C PRO A 14 -10.53 -23.44 17.89
N THR A 15 -9.98 -22.23 18.06
CA THR A 15 -10.11 -21.16 17.08
C THR A 15 -9.68 -21.73 15.73
N PRO A 16 -10.49 -21.63 14.67
CA PRO A 16 -10.16 -22.20 13.37
C PRO A 16 -8.84 -21.61 12.91
N GLN A 17 -7.79 -22.41 12.93
CA GLN A 17 -6.50 -22.01 12.37
C GLN A 17 -6.62 -21.94 10.86
N LEU A 18 -6.22 -20.80 10.30
CA LEU A 18 -6.14 -20.61 8.85
C LEU A 18 -5.21 -21.67 8.25
N LYS A 19 -5.64 -22.32 7.18
CA LYS A 19 -4.80 -23.29 6.48
C LYS A 19 -3.64 -22.59 5.79
N ARG A 20 -2.43 -23.06 6.03
CA ARG A 20 -1.20 -22.55 5.38
C ARG A 20 -1.06 -23.18 3.99
N GLU A 21 -1.61 -22.54 2.99
CA GLU A 21 -1.64 -23.05 1.62
C GLU A 21 -0.81 -22.25 0.63
N LEU A 22 -0.48 -20.98 0.95
CA LEU A 22 0.21 -20.06 0.04
C LEU A 22 1.74 -20.31 0.05
N GLY A 23 2.31 -20.54 -1.14
CA GLY A 23 3.75 -20.67 -1.34
C GLY A 23 4.41 -19.35 -1.76
N LEU A 24 5.68 -19.44 -2.23
CA LEU A 24 6.44 -18.28 -2.64
C LEU A 24 5.84 -17.57 -3.85
N VAL A 25 5.38 -18.33 -4.85
CA VAL A 25 4.83 -17.75 -6.10
C VAL A 25 3.55 -16.97 -5.81
N GLU A 26 2.66 -17.55 -4.99
CA GLU A 26 1.42 -16.89 -4.60
C GLU A 26 1.68 -15.63 -3.78
N ALA A 27 2.67 -15.65 -2.88
CA ALA A 27 3.04 -14.50 -2.07
C ALA A 27 3.67 -13.38 -2.92
N VAL A 28 4.55 -13.72 -3.87
CA VAL A 28 5.13 -12.76 -4.83
C VAL A 28 4.03 -12.18 -5.72
N SER A 29 3.16 -13.02 -6.27
CA SER A 29 2.05 -12.57 -7.12
C SER A 29 1.11 -11.63 -6.38
N ALA A 30 0.81 -11.92 -5.11
CA ALA A 30 -0.06 -11.08 -4.29
C ALA A 30 0.58 -9.69 -3.99
N ASN A 31 1.88 -9.66 -3.68
CA ASN A 31 2.60 -8.40 -3.53
C ASN A 31 2.62 -7.61 -4.84
N MET A 32 2.99 -8.26 -5.94
CA MET A 32 3.08 -7.60 -7.26
C MET A 32 1.71 -7.11 -7.75
N LEU A 33 0.63 -7.83 -7.47
CA LEU A 33 -0.73 -7.41 -7.86
C LEU A 33 -1.16 -6.14 -7.12
N GLU A 34 -0.71 -5.95 -5.87
CA GLU A 34 -0.95 -4.71 -5.14
C GLU A 34 -0.04 -3.57 -5.62
N MET A 35 1.23 -3.87 -5.91
CA MET A 35 2.18 -2.88 -6.44
C MET A 35 1.80 -2.42 -7.85
N ILE A 36 1.40 -3.34 -8.74
CA ILE A 36 1.12 -3.03 -10.16
C ILE A 36 -0.38 -2.77 -10.34
N GLY A 37 -0.82 -1.60 -9.90
CA GLY A 37 -2.15 -1.06 -10.19
C GLY A 37 -2.16 -0.16 -11.42
N VAL A 38 -2.99 0.87 -11.39
CA VAL A 38 -3.01 1.92 -12.42
C VAL A 38 -1.82 2.89 -12.26
N GLY A 39 -1.22 2.94 -11.07
CA GLY A 39 -0.18 3.89 -10.69
C GLY A 39 0.85 4.13 -11.79
N PRO A 40 1.64 3.13 -12.19
CA PRO A 40 2.72 3.32 -13.15
C PRO A 40 2.29 3.82 -14.54
N PHE A 41 1.00 3.78 -14.84
CA PHE A 41 0.46 4.29 -16.11
C PHE A 41 0.02 5.76 -16.02
N ILE A 42 -0.18 6.31 -14.81
CA ILE A 42 -0.67 7.68 -14.58
C ILE A 42 0.34 8.58 -13.88
N THR A 43 1.33 8.02 -13.19
CA THR A 43 2.28 8.80 -12.38
C THR A 43 3.43 9.38 -13.20
N ILE A 44 3.74 8.83 -14.38
CA ILE A 44 4.86 9.30 -15.23
C ILE A 44 4.78 10.80 -15.55
N PRO A 45 3.66 11.35 -16.05
CA PRO A 45 3.56 12.77 -16.30
C PRO A 45 3.71 13.61 -15.02
N LEU A 46 3.09 13.16 -13.92
CA LEU A 46 3.20 13.81 -12.62
C LEU A 46 4.65 13.82 -12.10
N LEU A 47 5.34 12.68 -12.21
CA LEU A 47 6.73 12.54 -11.79
C LEU A 47 7.66 13.45 -12.60
N LEU A 48 7.52 13.46 -13.91
CA LEU A 48 8.30 14.34 -14.79
C LEU A 48 8.06 15.83 -14.48
N SER A 49 6.82 16.20 -14.13
CA SER A 49 6.47 17.58 -13.78
C SER A 49 7.09 18.06 -12.48
N THR A 50 7.45 17.17 -11.53
CA THR A 50 8.07 17.57 -10.25
C THR A 50 9.44 18.22 -10.44
N MET A 51 10.17 17.81 -11.48
CA MET A 51 11.52 18.31 -11.78
C MET A 51 11.62 18.94 -13.19
N ASN A 52 10.54 18.98 -13.94
CA ASN A 52 10.46 19.47 -15.32
C ASN A 52 11.52 18.83 -16.23
N GLY A 53 11.67 17.50 -16.18
CA GLY A 53 12.61 16.82 -17.07
C GLY A 53 12.94 15.37 -16.68
N PRO A 54 13.74 14.68 -17.52
CA PRO A 54 14.12 13.27 -17.33
C PRO A 54 14.87 13.00 -16.02
N GLN A 55 15.54 14.02 -15.42
CA GLN A 55 16.21 13.88 -14.13
C GLN A 55 15.24 13.45 -13.00
N ALA A 56 13.92 13.59 -13.18
CA ALA A 56 12.92 13.06 -12.27
C ALA A 56 13.01 11.53 -12.10
N MET A 57 13.64 10.81 -13.05
CA MET A 57 13.95 9.38 -12.92
C MET A 57 14.84 9.04 -11.71
N LEU A 58 15.60 10.02 -11.18
CA LEU A 58 16.30 9.85 -9.90
C LEU A 58 15.33 9.54 -8.74
N GLY A 59 14.09 10.01 -8.82
CA GLY A 59 13.04 9.66 -7.85
C GLY A 59 12.73 8.16 -7.83
N TRP A 60 12.70 7.51 -9.00
CA TRP A 60 12.52 6.06 -9.09
C TRP A 60 13.70 5.29 -8.50
N LEU A 61 14.94 5.73 -8.74
CA LEU A 61 16.13 5.10 -8.18
C LEU A 61 16.18 5.26 -6.66
N LEU A 62 15.93 6.47 -6.17
CA LEU A 62 15.89 6.74 -4.73
C LEU A 62 14.73 6.00 -4.06
N GLY A 63 13.56 5.98 -4.70
CA GLY A 63 12.41 5.19 -4.26
C GLY A 63 12.72 3.70 -4.17
N ALA A 64 13.41 3.11 -5.16
CA ALA A 64 13.83 1.72 -5.12
C ALA A 64 14.76 1.42 -3.94
N ILE A 65 15.72 2.32 -3.67
CA ILE A 65 16.63 2.19 -2.51
C ILE A 65 15.84 2.23 -1.20
N VAL A 66 14.93 3.19 -1.05
CA VAL A 66 14.07 3.29 0.14
C VAL A 66 13.19 2.06 0.27
N ALA A 67 12.55 1.61 -0.81
CA ALA A 67 11.68 0.43 -0.82
C ALA A 67 12.43 -0.86 -0.45
N ILE A 68 13.66 -1.06 -0.94
CA ILE A 68 14.49 -2.22 -0.56
C ILE A 68 14.87 -2.16 0.93
N CYS A 69 15.32 -0.99 1.41
CA CYS A 69 15.70 -0.82 2.81
C CYS A 69 14.52 -0.99 3.77
N ASP A 70 13.36 -0.43 3.43
CA ASP A 70 12.13 -0.60 4.20
C ASP A 70 11.57 -2.03 4.05
N GLY A 71 11.63 -2.61 2.86
CA GLY A 71 11.27 -4.00 2.62
C GLY A 71 12.05 -5.00 3.48
N LEU A 72 13.32 -4.72 3.77
CA LEU A 72 14.13 -5.51 4.72
C LEU A 72 13.60 -5.39 6.16
N VAL A 73 13.10 -4.23 6.57
CA VAL A 73 12.43 -4.04 7.88
C VAL A 73 11.19 -4.92 7.97
N TRP A 74 10.32 -4.84 6.96
CA TRP A 74 9.10 -5.64 6.90
C TRP A 74 9.39 -7.14 6.82
N ALA A 75 10.43 -7.53 6.08
CA ALA A 75 10.88 -8.91 5.95
C ALA A 75 11.32 -9.50 7.30
N GLU A 76 12.06 -8.74 8.11
CA GLU A 76 12.49 -9.20 9.44
C GLU A 76 11.31 -9.29 10.40
N LEU A 77 10.45 -8.27 10.48
CA LEU A 77 9.28 -8.27 11.34
C LEU A 77 8.28 -9.37 10.95
N GLY A 78 8.02 -9.53 9.66
CA GLY A 78 7.12 -10.55 9.14
C GLY A 78 7.60 -11.97 9.34
N ALA A 79 8.90 -12.21 9.24
CA ALA A 79 9.51 -13.50 9.54
C ALA A 79 9.53 -13.82 11.04
N ALA A 80 9.73 -12.79 11.88
CA ALA A 80 9.79 -12.94 13.33
C ALA A 80 8.42 -13.19 13.96
N MET A 81 7.36 -12.60 13.40
CA MET A 81 6.01 -12.65 13.96
C MET A 81 4.96 -13.04 12.92
N PRO A 82 5.08 -14.22 12.31
CA PRO A 82 4.16 -14.67 11.26
C PRO A 82 2.81 -15.04 11.85
N GLY A 83 1.80 -14.21 11.66
CA GLY A 83 0.45 -14.47 12.18
C GLY A 83 -0.62 -13.63 11.49
N SER A 84 -1.87 -14.06 11.62
CA SER A 84 -3.01 -13.28 11.19
C SER A 84 -3.05 -11.95 11.95
N GLY A 85 -3.29 -10.85 11.24
CA GLY A 85 -3.27 -9.52 11.82
C GLY A 85 -1.98 -8.75 11.56
N GLY A 86 -0.88 -9.43 11.15
CA GLY A 86 0.31 -8.81 10.56
C GLY A 86 0.83 -7.58 11.27
N PRO A 87 0.97 -6.46 10.55
CA PRO A 87 1.75 -5.30 10.98
C PRO A 87 1.30 -4.61 12.26
N TYR A 88 0.00 -4.58 12.59
CA TYR A 88 -0.44 -3.96 13.83
C TYR A 88 0.05 -4.73 15.08
N ARG A 89 0.31 -6.05 14.95
CA ARG A 89 0.90 -6.86 16.01
C ARG A 89 2.37 -6.53 16.22
N TYR A 90 3.12 -6.24 15.14
CA TYR A 90 4.52 -5.85 15.25
C TYR A 90 4.67 -4.59 16.09
N LEU A 91 3.82 -3.59 15.87
CA LEU A 91 3.78 -2.38 16.66
C LEU A 91 3.36 -2.67 18.13
N SER A 92 2.37 -3.56 18.34
CA SER A 92 1.97 -3.97 19.68
C SER A 92 3.13 -4.54 20.48
N GLU A 93 3.86 -5.50 19.90
CA GLU A 93 4.97 -6.19 20.56
C GLU A 93 6.18 -5.27 20.77
N ALA A 94 6.49 -4.42 19.78
CA ALA A 94 7.65 -3.54 19.83
C ALA A 94 7.50 -2.42 20.86
N TYR A 95 6.33 -1.80 20.95
CA TYR A 95 6.07 -0.67 21.83
C TYR A 95 5.47 -1.08 23.18
N GLY A 96 5.38 -2.38 23.45
CA GLY A 96 4.87 -2.95 24.70
C GLY A 96 3.38 -3.27 24.65
N PRO A 97 3.01 -4.57 24.68
CA PRO A 97 1.64 -5.04 24.43
C PRO A 97 0.62 -4.56 25.48
N ASN A 98 1.08 -4.20 26.66
CA ASN A 98 0.23 -3.72 27.77
C ASN A 98 0.20 -2.19 27.93
N GLY A 99 0.94 -1.46 27.09
CA GLY A 99 1.11 -0.02 27.16
C GLY A 99 0.91 0.69 25.82
N LEU A 100 1.93 1.46 25.44
CA LEU A 100 1.94 2.25 24.20
C LEU A 100 1.68 1.40 22.93
N GLY A 101 2.04 0.11 22.93
CA GLY A 101 1.78 -0.81 21.84
C GLY A 101 0.30 -0.97 21.50
N LYS A 102 -0.61 -0.83 22.49
CA LYS A 102 -2.06 -0.82 22.21
C LYS A 102 -2.47 0.40 21.38
N LEU A 103 -1.94 1.57 21.73
CA LEU A 103 -2.17 2.81 20.96
C LEU A 103 -1.57 2.68 19.56
N MET A 104 -0.33 2.22 19.42
CA MET A 104 0.34 2.08 18.12
C MET A 104 -0.38 1.08 17.22
N SER A 105 -0.86 -0.04 17.75
CA SER A 105 -1.73 -0.97 17.02
C SER A 105 -3.02 -0.32 16.56
N PHE A 106 -3.68 0.43 17.44
CA PHE A 106 -4.92 1.12 17.10
C PHE A 106 -4.69 2.17 16.00
N LEU A 107 -3.62 2.98 16.11
CA LEU A 107 -3.29 4.00 15.12
C LEU A 107 -2.98 3.39 13.75
N PHE A 108 -2.30 2.25 13.69
CA PHE A 108 -2.07 1.53 12.45
C PHE A 108 -3.39 1.19 11.73
N ILE A 109 -4.36 0.67 12.49
CA ILE A 109 -5.67 0.28 11.93
C ILE A 109 -6.48 1.53 11.59
N TRP A 110 -6.41 2.56 12.43
CA TRP A 110 -7.01 3.86 12.20
C TRP A 110 -6.54 4.48 10.89
N GLU A 111 -5.24 4.51 10.64
CA GLU A 111 -4.70 4.98 9.37
C GLU A 111 -5.16 4.12 8.20
N THR A 112 -5.20 2.80 8.36
CA THR A 112 -5.62 1.87 7.30
C THR A 112 -7.03 2.15 6.79
N ILE A 113 -7.98 2.52 7.66
CA ILE A 113 -9.36 2.83 7.24
C ILE A 113 -9.48 4.15 6.44
N PHE A 114 -8.50 5.05 6.51
CA PHE A 114 -8.43 6.25 5.68
C PHE A 114 -7.55 6.06 4.45
N LEU A 115 -6.49 5.28 4.58
CA LEU A 115 -5.56 4.95 3.51
C LEU A 115 -6.24 4.17 2.37
N ALA A 116 -7.01 3.14 2.70
CA ALA A 116 -7.70 2.32 1.71
C ALA A 116 -8.62 3.14 0.79
N PRO A 117 -9.47 4.05 1.29
CA PRO A 117 -10.25 4.96 0.47
C PRO A 117 -9.42 5.85 -0.46
N LEU A 118 -8.29 6.37 0.01
CA LEU A 118 -7.41 7.21 -0.81
C LEU A 118 -6.77 6.40 -1.95
N SER A 119 -6.31 5.18 -1.66
CA SER A 119 -5.73 4.27 -2.65
C SER A 119 -6.74 3.88 -3.73
N ILE A 120 -7.93 3.44 -3.32
CA ILE A 120 -9.02 3.07 -4.24
C ILE A 120 -9.50 4.30 -5.02
N GLY A 121 -9.64 5.45 -4.35
CA GLY A 121 -10.00 6.72 -4.98
C GLY A 121 -9.00 7.15 -6.06
N ALA A 122 -7.71 7.06 -5.78
CA ALA A 122 -6.65 7.37 -6.75
C ALA A 122 -6.73 6.44 -7.98
N GLY A 123 -6.89 5.14 -7.76
CA GLY A 123 -7.09 4.17 -8.83
C GLY A 123 -8.35 4.43 -9.66
N ALA A 124 -9.46 4.82 -9.00
CA ALA A 124 -10.72 5.15 -9.70
C ALA A 124 -10.60 6.43 -10.53
N VAL A 125 -9.87 7.44 -10.05
CA VAL A 125 -9.55 8.64 -10.83
C VAL A 125 -8.72 8.27 -12.05
N GLY A 126 -7.70 7.42 -11.90
CA GLY A 126 -6.90 6.88 -13.01
C GLY A 126 -7.75 6.10 -14.02
N PHE A 127 -8.69 5.28 -13.54
CA PHE A 127 -9.66 4.60 -14.41
C PHE A 127 -10.48 5.59 -15.25
N ALA A 128 -10.99 6.64 -14.61
CA ALA A 128 -11.77 7.67 -15.31
C ALA A 128 -10.91 8.45 -16.33
N GLN A 129 -9.63 8.71 -16.01
CA GLN A 129 -8.70 9.35 -16.96
C GLN A 129 -8.53 8.49 -18.23
N TYR A 130 -8.24 7.19 -18.08
CA TYR A 130 -8.12 6.30 -19.25
C TYR A 130 -9.44 6.08 -19.98
N THR A 131 -10.58 6.09 -19.28
CA THR A 131 -11.91 6.04 -19.93
C THR A 131 -12.11 7.24 -20.86
N LYS A 132 -11.60 8.42 -20.51
CA LYS A 132 -11.66 9.61 -21.35
C LYS A 132 -10.92 9.46 -22.71
N PHE A 133 -9.89 8.61 -22.78
CA PHE A 133 -9.24 8.28 -24.04
C PHE A 133 -10.21 7.59 -25.02
N LEU A 134 -11.07 6.69 -24.50
CA LEU A 134 -12.09 6.01 -25.31
C LEU A 134 -13.31 6.89 -25.59
N LEU A 135 -13.61 7.81 -24.69
CA LEU A 135 -14.74 8.74 -24.76
C LEU A 135 -14.26 10.19 -24.64
N PRO A 136 -13.65 10.78 -25.71
CA PRO A 136 -13.00 12.11 -25.63
C PRO A 136 -13.96 13.26 -25.26
N GLN A 137 -15.26 13.06 -25.45
CA GLN A 137 -16.27 14.08 -25.16
C GLN A 137 -16.62 14.18 -23.66
N MET A 138 -16.08 13.28 -22.82
CA MET A 138 -16.32 13.32 -21.38
C MET A 138 -15.81 14.61 -20.74
N GLY A 139 -16.72 15.35 -20.10
CA GLY A 139 -16.40 16.49 -19.26
C GLY A 139 -15.86 16.10 -17.87
N MET A 140 -15.58 17.11 -17.08
CA MET A 140 -15.05 16.93 -15.71
C MET A 140 -16.02 16.15 -14.80
N TRP A 141 -17.31 16.48 -14.86
CA TRP A 141 -18.33 15.84 -14.02
C TRP A 141 -18.62 14.40 -14.42
N GLU A 142 -18.58 14.10 -15.71
CA GLU A 142 -18.72 12.73 -16.23
C GLU A 142 -17.52 11.85 -15.80
N SER A 143 -16.29 12.39 -15.85
CA SER A 143 -15.11 11.70 -15.33
C SER A 143 -15.24 11.41 -13.83
N LYS A 144 -15.72 12.36 -13.03
CA LYS A 144 -15.97 12.13 -11.61
C LYS A 144 -17.09 11.10 -11.37
N ALA A 145 -18.14 11.14 -12.18
CA ALA A 145 -19.22 10.14 -12.13
C ALA A 145 -18.70 8.72 -12.44
N VAL A 146 -17.82 8.57 -13.44
CA VAL A 146 -17.19 7.28 -13.75
C VAL A 146 -16.32 6.79 -12.59
N ALA A 147 -15.52 7.66 -11.98
CA ALA A 147 -14.68 7.29 -10.82
C ALA A 147 -15.53 6.82 -9.63
N VAL A 148 -16.60 7.56 -9.31
CA VAL A 148 -17.58 7.16 -8.27
C VAL A 148 -18.26 5.84 -8.62
N ALA A 149 -18.73 5.69 -9.87
CA ALA A 149 -19.42 4.49 -10.33
C ALA A 149 -18.56 3.24 -10.22
N VAL A 150 -17.28 3.34 -10.58
CA VAL A 150 -16.32 2.22 -10.47
C VAL A 150 -16.09 1.83 -9.01
N CYS A 151 -15.96 2.80 -8.08
CA CYS A 151 -15.84 2.51 -6.65
C CYS A 151 -17.07 1.76 -6.13
N LEU A 152 -18.26 2.24 -6.48
CA LEU A 152 -19.53 1.61 -6.07
C LEU A 152 -19.73 0.24 -6.71
N LEU A 153 -19.36 0.07 -7.98
CA LEU A 153 -19.43 -1.21 -8.69
C LEU A 153 -18.54 -2.26 -8.03
N VAL A 154 -17.28 -1.93 -7.75
CA VAL A 154 -16.35 -2.83 -7.07
C VAL A 154 -16.87 -3.20 -5.68
N THR A 155 -17.41 -2.23 -4.94
CA THR A 155 -18.04 -2.45 -3.63
C THR A 155 -19.24 -3.40 -3.73
N PHE A 156 -20.10 -3.20 -4.71
CA PHE A 156 -21.28 -4.04 -4.96
C PHE A 156 -20.89 -5.47 -5.35
N LEU A 157 -19.88 -5.63 -6.21
CA LEU A 157 -19.41 -6.96 -6.63
C LEU A 157 -18.82 -7.73 -5.46
N LEU A 158 -18.04 -7.08 -4.58
CA LEU A 158 -17.54 -7.71 -3.36
C LEU A 158 -18.66 -8.08 -2.38
N TYR A 159 -19.78 -7.37 -2.40
CA TYR A 159 -20.93 -7.70 -1.58
C TYR A 159 -21.64 -8.97 -2.07
N ARG A 160 -21.44 -9.39 -3.32
CA ARG A 160 -22.16 -10.51 -3.93
C ARG A 160 -21.54 -11.89 -3.69
N ASP A 161 -20.24 -12.09 -3.92
CA ASP A 161 -19.60 -13.40 -3.73
C ASP A 161 -18.06 -13.34 -3.64
N ILE A 162 -17.47 -14.09 -2.72
CA ILE A 162 -16.02 -14.11 -2.44
C ILE A 162 -15.36 -15.44 -2.82
N ARG A 163 -16.11 -16.46 -3.22
CA ARG A 163 -15.62 -17.85 -3.32
C ARG A 163 -14.57 -18.13 -4.40
N SER A 164 -14.29 -17.21 -5.31
CA SER A 164 -13.45 -17.46 -6.49
C SER A 164 -12.14 -16.66 -6.53
N VAL A 165 -11.74 -16.00 -5.44
CA VAL A 165 -10.69 -14.96 -5.45
C VAL A 165 -9.29 -15.49 -5.78
N GLY A 166 -8.88 -16.67 -5.30
CA GLY A 166 -7.51 -17.14 -5.47
C GLY A 166 -7.09 -17.41 -6.93
N ARG A 167 -7.94 -18.09 -7.71
CA ARG A 167 -7.68 -18.36 -9.14
C ARG A 167 -7.80 -17.09 -9.98
N LEU A 168 -8.75 -16.23 -9.63
CA LEU A 168 -8.95 -14.95 -10.30
C LEU A 168 -7.70 -14.07 -10.14
N SER A 169 -7.09 -14.01 -8.97
CA SER A 169 -5.89 -13.21 -8.72
C SER A 169 -4.72 -13.59 -9.62
N ILE A 170 -4.50 -14.87 -9.92
CA ILE A 170 -3.42 -15.32 -10.81
C ILE A 170 -3.69 -14.86 -12.26
N VAL A 171 -4.94 -14.99 -12.73
CA VAL A 171 -5.32 -14.53 -14.08
C VAL A 171 -5.17 -13.01 -14.19
N LEU A 172 -5.64 -12.28 -13.18
CA LEU A 172 -5.53 -10.84 -13.10
C LEU A 172 -4.05 -10.40 -13.13
N TRP A 173 -3.20 -11.07 -12.33
CA TRP A 173 -1.76 -10.80 -12.30
C TRP A 173 -1.12 -11.05 -13.67
N ALA A 174 -1.47 -12.13 -14.35
CA ALA A 174 -0.93 -12.42 -15.68
C ALA A 174 -1.30 -11.33 -16.71
N VAL A 175 -2.52 -10.83 -16.68
CA VAL A 175 -2.96 -9.72 -17.56
C VAL A 175 -2.22 -8.42 -17.22
N VAL A 176 -2.05 -8.12 -15.95
CA VAL A 176 -1.29 -6.94 -15.48
C VAL A 176 0.14 -6.97 -15.98
N ILE A 177 0.85 -8.08 -15.77
CA ILE A 177 2.23 -8.26 -16.24
C ILE A 177 2.31 -8.21 -17.77
N PHE A 178 1.40 -8.87 -18.47
CA PHE A 178 1.32 -8.80 -19.92
C PHE A 178 1.17 -7.37 -20.42
N THR A 179 0.28 -6.59 -19.80
CA THR A 179 0.07 -5.17 -20.14
C THR A 179 1.34 -4.36 -19.95
N ALA A 180 1.98 -4.45 -18.78
CA ALA A 180 3.20 -3.70 -18.48
C ALA A 180 4.37 -4.12 -19.40
N LEU A 181 4.56 -5.42 -19.64
CA LEU A 181 5.59 -5.92 -20.57
C LEU A 181 5.33 -5.50 -22.01
N SER A 182 4.08 -5.48 -22.46
CA SER A 182 3.72 -5.02 -23.81
C SER A 182 4.06 -3.56 -24.03
N VAL A 183 3.78 -2.69 -23.02
CA VAL A 183 4.15 -1.27 -23.06
C VAL A 183 5.68 -1.12 -23.09
N THR A 184 6.38 -1.86 -22.24
CA THR A 184 7.84 -1.84 -22.17
C THR A 184 8.47 -2.31 -23.49
N ALA A 185 7.99 -3.42 -24.08
CA ALA A 185 8.48 -3.94 -25.33
C ALA A 185 8.25 -2.96 -26.49
N ALA A 186 7.04 -2.38 -26.58
CA ALA A 186 6.73 -1.35 -27.57
C ALA A 186 7.68 -0.15 -27.46
N GLY A 187 7.94 0.31 -26.24
CA GLY A 187 8.88 1.40 -26.00
C GLY A 187 10.33 1.05 -26.37
N LEU A 188 10.80 -0.17 -26.05
CA LEU A 188 12.15 -0.63 -26.38
C LEU A 188 12.40 -0.70 -27.90
N LEU A 189 11.40 -1.15 -28.67
CA LEU A 189 11.53 -1.27 -30.12
C LEU A 189 11.68 0.08 -30.85
N HIS A 190 11.23 1.18 -30.23
CA HIS A 190 11.23 2.54 -30.81
C HIS A 190 12.06 3.53 -29.99
N PHE A 191 12.94 3.01 -29.16
CA PHE A 191 13.69 3.76 -28.17
C PHE A 191 14.74 4.70 -28.77
N GLN A 192 14.74 5.95 -28.36
CA GLN A 192 15.74 6.94 -28.75
C GLN A 192 16.53 7.42 -27.52
N VAL A 193 17.78 6.99 -27.43
CA VAL A 193 18.69 7.31 -26.30
C VAL A 193 18.82 8.82 -26.07
N SER A 194 18.86 9.62 -27.14
CA SER A 194 19.01 11.08 -27.03
C SER A 194 17.91 11.75 -26.21
N ARG A 195 16.70 11.18 -26.18
CA ARG A 195 15.57 11.76 -25.45
C ARG A 195 15.67 11.63 -23.95
N ILE A 196 16.30 10.55 -23.45
CA ILE A 196 16.52 10.36 -22.01
C ILE A 196 17.60 11.32 -21.47
N PHE A 197 18.48 11.79 -22.32
CA PHE A 197 19.54 12.73 -21.97
C PHE A 197 19.20 14.19 -22.35
N ASP A 198 17.98 14.47 -22.82
CA ASP A 198 17.48 15.83 -23.09
C ASP A 198 17.12 16.53 -21.77
N PHE A 199 18.14 16.85 -20.98
CA PHE A 199 17.97 17.55 -19.70
C PHE A 199 17.76 19.06 -19.92
N PRO A 200 16.88 19.69 -19.14
CA PRO A 200 16.78 21.15 -19.14
C PRO A 200 18.07 21.78 -18.57
N PRO A 201 18.34 23.04 -18.88
CA PRO A 201 19.46 23.78 -18.28
C PRO A 201 19.42 23.70 -16.76
N HIS A 202 20.58 23.49 -16.14
CA HIS A 202 20.73 23.39 -14.68
C HIS A 202 19.95 22.22 -14.00
N ALA A 203 19.63 21.16 -14.75
CA ALA A 203 18.85 19.99 -14.28
C ALA A 203 19.37 19.36 -12.99
N PHE A 204 20.68 19.40 -12.73
CA PHE A 204 21.36 18.80 -11.58
C PHE A 204 21.93 19.82 -10.59
N THR A 205 21.53 21.10 -10.69
CA THR A 205 21.96 22.10 -9.73
C THR A 205 21.32 21.85 -8.37
N LEU A 206 22.13 21.55 -7.36
CA LEU A 206 21.68 21.31 -5.98
C LEU A 206 21.09 22.60 -5.40
N SER A 207 19.80 22.72 -5.48
CA SER A 207 19.01 23.82 -4.93
C SER A 207 17.88 23.29 -4.05
N LYS A 208 17.26 24.16 -3.26
CA LYS A 208 16.05 23.80 -2.50
C LYS A 208 14.96 23.25 -3.43
N GLN A 209 14.81 23.84 -4.63
CA GLN A 209 13.82 23.42 -5.61
C GLN A 209 14.14 22.02 -6.16
N PHE A 210 15.42 21.72 -6.42
CA PHE A 210 15.86 20.38 -6.83
C PHE A 210 15.51 19.34 -5.76
N LEU A 211 15.83 19.62 -4.49
CA LEU A 211 15.54 18.68 -3.39
C LEU A 211 14.03 18.45 -3.20
N VAL A 212 13.23 19.52 -3.27
CA VAL A 212 11.75 19.40 -3.19
C VAL A 212 11.20 18.61 -4.38
N GLY A 213 11.68 18.89 -5.59
CA GLY A 213 11.30 18.16 -6.81
C GLY A 213 11.68 16.68 -6.74
N LEU A 214 12.91 16.37 -6.29
CA LEU A 214 13.39 15.00 -6.09
C LEU A 214 12.55 14.27 -5.04
N GLY A 215 12.22 14.94 -3.92
CA GLY A 215 11.35 14.36 -2.90
C GLY A 215 9.94 14.09 -3.43
N GLY A 216 9.37 15.01 -4.23
CA GLY A 216 8.09 14.79 -4.90
C GLY A 216 8.13 13.63 -5.90
N ALA A 217 9.19 13.55 -6.71
CA ALA A 217 9.40 12.40 -7.61
C ALA A 217 9.54 11.08 -6.85
N THR A 218 10.29 11.08 -5.73
CA THR A 218 10.44 9.91 -4.87
C THR A 218 9.12 9.51 -4.20
N LEU A 219 8.29 10.48 -3.79
CA LEU A 219 6.95 10.25 -3.24
C LEU A 219 6.06 9.50 -4.24
N LEU A 220 6.03 9.97 -5.50
CA LEU A 220 5.26 9.32 -6.58
C LEU A 220 5.80 7.92 -6.88
N ALA A 221 7.12 7.75 -6.93
CA ALA A 221 7.74 6.44 -7.10
C ALA A 221 7.39 5.49 -5.94
N MET A 222 7.37 5.96 -4.69
CA MET A 222 6.99 5.14 -3.53
C MET A 222 5.50 4.81 -3.50
N TYR A 223 4.64 5.64 -4.06
CA TYR A 223 3.24 5.28 -4.31
C TYR A 223 3.13 4.05 -5.21
N ASP A 224 3.90 4.02 -6.29
CA ASP A 224 3.90 2.90 -7.23
C ASP A 224 4.64 1.67 -6.71
N TYR A 225 5.67 1.84 -5.86
CA TYR A 225 6.31 0.72 -5.16
C TYR A 225 5.47 0.18 -4.01
N GLY A 226 4.45 0.90 -3.52
CA GLY A 226 3.61 0.46 -2.40
C GLY A 226 2.96 -0.90 -2.62
N GLY A 227 2.82 -1.72 -1.55
CA GLY A 227 2.23 -3.06 -1.62
C GLY A 227 3.22 -4.22 -1.45
N TYR A 228 4.54 -3.98 -1.46
CA TYR A 228 5.54 -5.05 -1.25
C TYR A 228 5.41 -5.77 0.10
N ASN A 229 4.80 -5.15 1.08
CA ASN A 229 4.57 -5.69 2.42
C ASN A 229 3.23 -6.45 2.56
N ASN A 230 2.47 -6.61 1.47
CA ASN A 230 1.15 -7.24 1.47
C ASN A 230 1.19 -8.67 2.05
N ALA A 231 2.23 -9.45 1.75
CA ALA A 231 2.42 -10.80 2.30
C ALA A 231 2.41 -10.84 3.84
N CYS A 232 2.75 -9.75 4.52
CA CYS A 232 2.71 -9.66 5.98
C CYS A 232 1.28 -9.67 6.53
N PHE A 233 0.28 -9.19 5.76
CA PHE A 233 -1.12 -9.15 6.21
C PHE A 233 -1.79 -10.52 6.24
N PHE A 234 -1.35 -11.44 5.38
CA PHE A 234 -1.84 -12.83 5.31
C PHE A 234 -0.78 -13.87 5.69
N ALA A 235 0.20 -13.48 6.48
CA ALA A 235 1.30 -14.35 6.92
C ALA A 235 0.85 -15.65 7.59
N GLY A 236 -0.35 -15.67 8.21
CA GLY A 236 -0.95 -16.86 8.80
C GLY A 236 -1.37 -17.93 7.77
N GLU A 237 -1.54 -17.56 6.50
CA GLU A 237 -1.93 -18.44 5.40
C GLU A 237 -0.71 -18.92 4.57
N VAL A 238 0.48 -18.40 4.87
CA VAL A 238 1.72 -18.68 4.13
C VAL A 238 2.41 -19.93 4.67
N ARG A 239 2.87 -20.81 3.77
CA ARG A 239 3.74 -21.96 4.12
C ARG A 239 5.14 -21.46 4.44
N GLN A 240 5.74 -21.95 5.53
CA GLN A 240 7.07 -21.54 5.97
C GLN A 240 7.27 -20.01 5.92
N PRO A 241 6.41 -19.22 6.62
CA PRO A 241 6.38 -17.77 6.48
C PRO A 241 7.72 -17.12 6.81
N GLU A 242 8.52 -17.72 7.70
CA GLU A 242 9.86 -17.29 8.07
C GLU A 242 10.84 -17.22 6.89
N ARG A 243 10.58 -17.96 5.82
CA ARG A 243 11.39 -17.99 4.59
C ARG A 243 10.68 -17.33 3.41
N VAL A 244 9.37 -17.58 3.29
CA VAL A 244 8.60 -17.12 2.13
C VAL A 244 8.36 -15.62 2.19
N ILE A 245 8.02 -15.04 3.36
CA ILE A 245 7.73 -13.62 3.49
C ILE A 245 8.95 -12.76 3.10
N PRO A 246 10.16 -12.97 3.65
CA PRO A 246 11.32 -12.15 3.24
C PRO A 246 11.63 -12.27 1.76
N ARG A 247 11.59 -13.48 1.21
CA ARG A 247 11.87 -13.70 -0.21
C ARG A 247 10.81 -13.06 -1.11
N SER A 248 9.54 -13.18 -0.77
CA SER A 248 8.47 -12.58 -1.56
C SER A 248 8.57 -11.06 -1.61
N ILE A 249 8.86 -10.41 -0.49
CA ILE A 249 9.06 -8.95 -0.42
C ILE A 249 10.20 -8.52 -1.32
N LEU A 250 11.39 -9.10 -1.15
CA LEU A 250 12.58 -8.70 -1.89
C LEU A 250 12.47 -9.00 -3.39
N ILE A 251 11.92 -10.16 -3.77
CA ILE A 251 11.71 -10.53 -5.17
C ILE A 251 10.69 -9.57 -5.80
N SER A 252 9.59 -9.27 -5.13
CA SER A 252 8.57 -8.35 -5.65
C SER A 252 9.14 -6.96 -5.89
N ILE A 253 9.88 -6.40 -4.93
CA ILE A 253 10.52 -5.08 -5.07
C ILE A 253 11.50 -5.09 -6.25
N ALA A 254 12.37 -6.10 -6.35
CA ALA A 254 13.36 -6.17 -7.42
C ALA A 254 12.73 -6.27 -8.81
N LEU A 255 11.72 -7.14 -8.96
CA LEU A 255 11.02 -7.31 -10.24
C LEU A 255 10.24 -6.06 -10.63
N VAL A 256 9.52 -5.46 -9.70
CA VAL A 256 8.73 -4.25 -9.96
C VAL A 256 9.64 -3.05 -10.21
N ALA A 257 10.73 -2.89 -9.46
CA ALA A 257 11.69 -1.82 -9.70
C ALA A 257 12.33 -1.93 -11.10
N CYS A 258 12.73 -3.14 -11.51
CA CYS A 258 13.25 -3.37 -12.85
C CYS A 258 12.21 -3.03 -13.93
N LEU A 259 10.98 -3.53 -13.76
CA LEU A 259 9.88 -3.29 -14.68
C LEU A 259 9.57 -1.79 -14.82
N TYR A 260 9.41 -1.08 -13.72
CA TYR A 260 9.03 0.33 -13.71
C TYR A 260 10.13 1.25 -14.22
N LEU A 261 11.38 1.02 -13.80
CA LEU A 261 12.51 1.78 -14.34
C LEU A 261 12.62 1.60 -15.86
N THR A 262 12.52 0.36 -16.34
CA THR A 262 12.58 0.08 -17.79
C THR A 262 11.39 0.70 -18.52
N MET A 263 10.17 0.51 -18.02
CA MET A 263 8.96 1.04 -18.64
C MET A 263 8.99 2.59 -18.72
N ASN A 264 9.35 3.25 -17.63
CA ASN A 264 9.43 4.72 -17.59
C ASN A 264 10.49 5.25 -18.55
N LEU A 265 11.70 4.64 -18.54
CA LEU A 265 12.77 5.03 -19.47
C LEU A 265 12.35 4.85 -20.92
N THR A 266 11.68 3.74 -21.24
CA THR A 266 11.24 3.47 -22.61
C THR A 266 10.14 4.41 -23.08
N ILE A 267 9.21 4.80 -22.21
CA ILE A 267 8.17 5.79 -22.52
C ILE A 267 8.82 7.15 -22.81
N ILE A 268 9.75 7.63 -21.97
CA ILE A 268 10.47 8.89 -22.16
C ILE A 268 11.36 8.81 -23.42
N GLY A 269 11.92 7.64 -23.72
CA GLY A 269 12.69 7.41 -24.96
C GLY A 269 11.87 7.48 -26.24
N VAL A 270 10.54 7.38 -26.15
CA VAL A 270 9.62 7.48 -27.32
C VAL A 270 8.89 8.82 -27.35
N ILE A 271 8.36 9.25 -26.20
CA ILE A 271 7.63 10.52 -26.08
C ILE A 271 8.57 11.54 -25.40
N PRO A 272 8.88 12.68 -26.07
CA PRO A 272 9.67 13.74 -25.43
C PRO A 272 9.05 14.16 -24.11
N TRP A 273 9.88 14.36 -23.08
CA TRP A 273 9.39 14.70 -21.75
C TRP A 273 8.52 15.96 -21.72
N ARG A 274 8.77 16.92 -22.62
CA ARG A 274 7.98 18.17 -22.76
C ARG A 274 6.54 17.89 -23.20
N GLU A 275 6.30 16.84 -23.97
CA GLU A 275 4.96 16.36 -24.33
C GLU A 275 4.40 15.49 -23.20
N ALA A 276 5.23 14.60 -22.65
CA ALA A 276 4.84 13.62 -21.63
C ALA A 276 4.27 14.29 -20.37
N ILE A 277 4.79 15.43 -19.92
CA ILE A 277 4.29 16.14 -18.73
C ILE A 277 2.85 16.64 -18.86
N HIS A 278 2.35 16.80 -20.09
CA HIS A 278 0.99 17.26 -20.38
C HIS A 278 0.02 16.11 -20.70
N SER A 279 0.51 14.89 -20.81
CA SER A 279 -0.32 13.74 -21.11
C SER A 279 -1.17 13.32 -19.91
N THR A 280 -2.44 13.04 -20.15
CA THR A 280 -3.36 12.48 -19.15
C THR A 280 -3.39 10.96 -19.19
N PHE A 281 -3.03 10.35 -20.33
CA PHE A 281 -3.10 8.91 -20.60
C PHE A 281 -1.89 8.45 -21.41
N ILE A 282 -0.70 8.68 -20.85
CA ILE A 282 0.62 8.57 -21.49
C ILE A 282 0.85 7.25 -22.25
N VAL A 283 0.34 6.12 -21.73
CA VAL A 283 0.50 4.81 -22.38
C VAL A 283 -0.38 4.71 -23.63
N SER A 284 -1.60 5.23 -23.58
CA SER A 284 -2.48 5.27 -24.76
C SER A 284 -1.91 6.17 -25.84
N ASP A 285 -1.33 7.33 -25.47
CA ASP A 285 -0.64 8.23 -26.40
C ASP A 285 0.58 7.56 -27.01
N LEU A 286 1.36 6.82 -26.22
CA LEU A 286 2.49 6.02 -26.72
C LEU A 286 2.02 5.01 -27.77
N MET A 287 1.00 4.23 -27.47
CA MET A 287 0.49 3.21 -28.37
C MET A 287 -0.13 3.79 -29.64
N GLN A 288 -0.83 4.91 -29.50
CA GLN A 288 -1.41 5.62 -30.64
C GLN A 288 -0.32 6.14 -31.58
N ARG A 289 0.78 6.67 -31.02
CA ARG A 289 1.91 7.18 -31.80
C ARG A 289 2.66 6.07 -32.55
N LEU A 290 2.80 4.89 -31.93
CA LEU A 290 3.59 3.78 -32.48
C LEU A 290 2.79 2.88 -33.43
N TYR A 291 1.54 2.58 -33.09
CA TYR A 291 0.77 1.51 -33.75
C TYR A 291 -0.64 1.97 -34.18
N GLY A 292 -0.99 3.23 -33.97
CA GLY A 292 -2.27 3.79 -34.37
C GLY A 292 -3.39 3.59 -33.33
N SER A 293 -4.57 4.12 -33.67
CA SER A 293 -5.66 4.28 -32.72
C SER A 293 -6.28 2.94 -32.27
N THR A 294 -6.35 1.93 -33.13
CA THR A 294 -6.91 0.62 -32.76
C THR A 294 -6.11 -0.06 -31.67
N VAL A 295 -4.76 -0.08 -31.79
CA VAL A 295 -3.88 -0.68 -30.78
C VAL A 295 -3.94 0.13 -29.47
N ALA A 296 -4.00 1.46 -29.56
CA ALA A 296 -4.16 2.32 -28.39
C ALA A 296 -5.47 2.06 -27.63
N GLN A 297 -6.59 1.85 -28.35
CA GLN A 297 -7.88 1.52 -27.74
C GLN A 297 -7.84 0.16 -27.03
N VAL A 298 -7.27 -0.87 -27.67
CA VAL A 298 -7.10 -2.20 -27.07
C VAL A 298 -6.23 -2.11 -25.80
N MET A 299 -5.10 -1.40 -25.86
CA MET A 299 -4.23 -1.22 -24.72
C MET A 299 -4.92 -0.44 -23.60
N THR A 300 -5.69 0.58 -23.94
CA THR A 300 -6.51 1.32 -22.97
C THR A 300 -7.52 0.38 -22.28
N GLY A 301 -8.17 -0.50 -23.04
CA GLY A 301 -9.05 -1.53 -22.49
C GLY A 301 -8.35 -2.47 -21.51
N LEU A 302 -7.12 -2.89 -21.80
CA LEU A 302 -6.29 -3.69 -20.89
C LEU A 302 -5.92 -2.93 -19.63
N ILE A 303 -5.59 -1.64 -19.73
CA ILE A 303 -5.29 -0.79 -18.57
C ILE A 303 -6.55 -0.60 -17.70
N LEU A 304 -7.70 -0.35 -18.30
CA LEU A 304 -8.96 -0.25 -17.56
C LEU A 304 -9.29 -1.56 -16.83
N PHE A 305 -9.11 -2.70 -17.51
CA PHE A 305 -9.30 -4.01 -16.89
C PHE A 305 -8.31 -4.23 -15.72
N THR A 306 -7.03 -3.92 -15.91
CA THR A 306 -5.97 -4.01 -14.89
C THR A 306 -6.32 -3.14 -13.69
N THR A 307 -6.74 -1.89 -13.93
CA THR A 307 -7.15 -0.97 -12.87
C THR A 307 -8.34 -1.49 -12.09
N PHE A 308 -9.37 -1.95 -12.79
CA PHE A 308 -10.56 -2.51 -12.15
C PHE A 308 -10.22 -3.72 -11.27
N ALA A 309 -9.36 -4.61 -11.77
CA ALA A 309 -8.87 -5.78 -11.05
C ALA A 309 -8.09 -5.40 -9.78
N SER A 310 -7.23 -4.40 -9.89
CA SER A 310 -6.47 -3.87 -8.75
C SER A 310 -7.39 -3.25 -7.69
N LEU A 311 -8.36 -2.42 -8.08
CA LEU A 311 -9.34 -1.83 -7.16
C LEU A 311 -10.12 -2.91 -6.39
N PHE A 312 -10.51 -3.98 -7.08
CA PHE A 312 -11.19 -5.12 -6.48
C PHE A 312 -10.31 -5.83 -5.45
N ALA A 313 -9.05 -6.10 -5.79
CA ALA A 313 -8.08 -6.75 -4.91
C ALA A 313 -7.76 -5.90 -3.67
N VAL A 314 -7.54 -4.60 -3.87
CA VAL A 314 -7.25 -3.64 -2.80
C VAL A 314 -8.43 -3.53 -1.81
N LEU A 315 -9.66 -3.37 -2.30
CA LEU A 315 -10.84 -3.30 -1.43
C LEU A 315 -11.04 -4.61 -0.65
N LEU A 316 -10.82 -5.75 -1.31
CA LEU A 316 -10.89 -7.06 -0.67
C LEU A 316 -9.87 -7.21 0.46
N GLY A 317 -8.61 -6.83 0.21
CA GLY A 317 -7.52 -6.92 1.19
C GLY A 317 -7.76 -6.00 2.38
N TYR A 318 -7.92 -4.71 2.12
CA TYR A 318 -8.06 -3.70 3.18
C TYR A 318 -9.34 -3.84 4.00
N SER A 319 -10.42 -4.37 3.46
CA SER A 319 -11.65 -4.60 4.23
C SER A 319 -11.50 -5.63 5.35
N ARG A 320 -10.52 -6.52 5.24
CA ARG A 320 -10.22 -7.56 6.25
C ARG A 320 -9.46 -7.02 7.46
N VAL A 321 -8.66 -5.96 7.29
CA VAL A 321 -7.82 -5.41 8.37
C VAL A 321 -8.65 -4.88 9.54
N PRO A 322 -9.61 -3.94 9.36
CA PRO A 322 -10.43 -3.45 10.47
C PRO A 322 -11.34 -4.55 11.04
N TYR A 323 -11.76 -5.52 10.22
CA TYR A 323 -12.51 -6.68 10.69
C TYR A 323 -11.69 -7.55 11.64
N ALA A 324 -10.49 -7.96 11.22
CA ALA A 324 -9.62 -8.81 12.05
C ALA A 324 -9.26 -8.11 13.36
N ALA A 325 -8.93 -6.83 13.30
CA ALA A 325 -8.62 -6.05 14.49
C ALA A 325 -9.80 -5.87 15.44
N ALA A 326 -11.02 -5.75 14.92
CA ALA A 326 -12.24 -5.69 15.72
C ALA A 326 -12.56 -7.06 16.35
N ALA A 327 -12.32 -8.16 15.63
CA ALA A 327 -12.46 -9.53 16.15
C ALA A 327 -11.46 -9.80 17.28
N ASP A 328 -10.23 -9.28 17.18
CA ASP A 328 -9.20 -9.34 18.22
C ASP A 328 -9.45 -8.35 19.38
N GLY A 329 -10.58 -7.61 19.39
CA GLY A 329 -10.90 -6.61 20.41
C GLY A 329 -10.01 -5.35 20.36
N ARG A 330 -9.22 -5.15 19.29
CA ARG A 330 -8.26 -4.04 19.17
C ARG A 330 -8.79 -2.83 18.43
N PHE A 331 -10.00 -2.94 17.84
CA PHE A 331 -10.65 -1.86 17.12
C PHE A 331 -12.14 -1.78 17.48
N PHE A 332 -12.90 -0.90 16.82
CA PHE A 332 -14.32 -0.74 17.08
C PHE A 332 -15.12 -1.99 16.69
N ALA A 333 -15.92 -2.51 17.63
CA ALA A 333 -16.67 -3.75 17.47
C ALA A 333 -17.64 -3.76 16.26
N VAL A 334 -18.05 -2.59 15.78
CA VAL A 334 -18.93 -2.47 14.61
C VAL A 334 -18.29 -3.06 13.34
N PHE A 335 -16.96 -2.98 13.19
CA PHE A 335 -16.24 -3.52 12.05
C PHE A 335 -16.08 -5.05 12.13
N GLY A 336 -16.26 -5.65 13.30
CA GLY A 336 -16.24 -7.11 13.52
C GLY A 336 -17.50 -7.84 13.05
N ARG A 337 -18.49 -7.14 12.49
CA ARG A 337 -19.74 -7.73 12.04
C ARG A 337 -19.60 -8.41 10.68
N LEU A 338 -19.97 -9.71 10.63
CA LEU A 338 -20.08 -10.47 9.38
C LEU A 338 -21.51 -10.48 8.84
N HIS A 339 -21.62 -10.58 7.54
CA HIS A 339 -22.90 -10.79 6.87
C HIS A 339 -23.45 -12.17 7.24
N ARG A 340 -24.72 -12.25 7.68
CA ARG A 340 -25.33 -13.45 8.27
C ARG A 340 -25.26 -14.71 7.41
N THR A 341 -25.38 -14.57 6.09
CA THR A 341 -25.43 -15.72 5.17
C THR A 341 -24.14 -15.91 4.34
N LYS A 342 -23.38 -14.84 4.11
CA LYS A 342 -22.21 -14.84 3.20
C LYS A 342 -20.87 -14.79 3.92
N ASN A 343 -20.85 -14.63 5.25
CA ASN A 343 -19.66 -14.62 6.10
C ASN A 343 -18.52 -13.68 5.63
N PHE A 344 -18.86 -12.46 5.18
CA PHE A 344 -17.87 -11.44 4.85
C PHE A 344 -18.07 -10.15 5.67
N PRO A 345 -17.05 -9.32 5.86
CA PRO A 345 -17.10 -8.12 6.71
C PRO A 345 -17.82 -6.95 5.99
N TYR A 346 -19.15 -7.02 5.94
CA TYR A 346 -19.98 -6.10 5.16
C TYR A 346 -19.85 -4.63 5.60
N VAL A 347 -19.62 -4.38 6.90
CA VAL A 347 -19.46 -3.01 7.42
C VAL A 347 -18.16 -2.41 6.90
N SER A 348 -17.05 -3.18 6.96
CA SER A 348 -15.75 -2.72 6.46
C SER A 348 -15.79 -2.46 4.95
N VAL A 349 -16.38 -3.38 4.17
CA VAL A 349 -16.53 -3.24 2.72
C VAL A 349 -17.36 -2.01 2.37
N ALA A 350 -18.52 -1.82 3.01
CA ALA A 350 -19.40 -0.67 2.75
C ALA A 350 -18.72 0.65 3.16
N PHE A 351 -18.08 0.70 4.33
CA PHE A 351 -17.39 1.89 4.81
C PHE A 351 -16.27 2.31 3.84
N ILE A 352 -15.36 1.39 3.53
CA ILE A 352 -14.23 1.68 2.63
C ILE A 352 -14.74 2.03 1.23
N GLY A 353 -15.71 1.30 0.69
CA GLY A 353 -16.24 1.55 -0.64
C GLY A 353 -16.92 2.91 -0.79
N ILE A 354 -17.76 3.30 0.17
CA ILE A 354 -18.43 4.61 0.16
C ILE A 354 -17.42 5.74 0.33
N THR A 355 -16.49 5.61 1.28
CA THR A 355 -15.46 6.62 1.50
C THR A 355 -14.50 6.71 0.32
N SER A 356 -14.23 5.62 -0.41
CA SER A 356 -13.46 5.63 -1.66
C SER A 356 -14.19 6.41 -2.78
N ALA A 357 -15.51 6.23 -2.89
CA ALA A 357 -16.30 6.98 -3.84
C ALA A 357 -16.25 8.50 -3.54
N LEU A 358 -16.27 8.90 -2.27
CA LEU A 358 -16.09 10.30 -1.88
C LEU A 358 -14.65 10.78 -2.15
N ALA A 359 -13.65 9.97 -1.82
CA ALA A 359 -12.24 10.29 -2.08
C ALA A 359 -11.96 10.49 -3.58
N SER A 360 -12.60 9.72 -4.47
CA SER A 360 -12.42 9.84 -5.92
C SER A 360 -12.88 11.19 -6.52
N LEU A 361 -13.53 12.03 -5.74
CA LEU A 361 -13.87 13.40 -6.12
C LEU A 361 -12.69 14.38 -5.98
N LEU A 362 -11.64 14.00 -5.28
CA LEU A 362 -10.41 14.78 -5.12
C LEU A 362 -9.49 14.67 -6.34
N ASN A 363 -8.43 15.49 -6.37
CA ASN A 363 -7.42 15.44 -7.42
C ASN A 363 -6.47 14.27 -7.18
N LEU A 364 -5.99 13.65 -8.27
CA LEU A 364 -5.10 12.50 -8.21
C LEU A 364 -3.82 12.78 -7.41
N ALA A 365 -3.16 13.90 -7.67
CA ALA A 365 -1.92 14.27 -6.97
C ALA A 365 -2.14 14.47 -5.46
N ASP A 366 -3.26 15.10 -5.08
CA ASP A 366 -3.64 15.27 -3.66
C ASP A 366 -3.93 13.92 -2.99
N LEU A 367 -4.60 13.00 -3.69
CA LEU A 367 -4.90 11.65 -3.19
C LEU A 367 -3.62 10.87 -2.92
N ILE A 368 -2.68 10.85 -3.90
CA ILE A 368 -1.40 10.14 -3.78
C ILE A 368 -0.57 10.74 -2.64
N THR A 369 -0.48 12.06 -2.57
CA THR A 369 0.31 12.74 -1.53
C THR A 369 -0.27 12.48 -0.14
N ALA A 370 -1.59 12.62 0.04
CA ALA A 370 -2.26 12.35 1.31
C ALA A 370 -2.08 10.89 1.75
N LEU A 371 -2.21 9.94 0.80
CA LEU A 371 -2.01 8.52 1.05
C LEU A 371 -0.61 8.23 1.59
N ILE A 372 0.43 8.71 0.90
CA ILE A 372 1.81 8.47 1.31
C ILE A 372 2.10 9.13 2.66
N VAL A 373 1.65 10.38 2.90
CA VAL A 373 1.88 11.06 4.19
C VAL A 373 1.24 10.30 5.35
N ILE A 374 0.02 9.79 5.19
CA ILE A 374 -0.64 8.98 6.22
C ILE A 374 0.16 7.72 6.50
N GLN A 375 0.59 6.99 5.47
CA GLN A 375 1.38 5.76 5.63
C GLN A 375 2.73 6.01 6.33
N VAL A 376 3.41 7.11 5.99
CA VAL A 376 4.75 7.40 6.52
C VAL A 376 4.73 7.56 8.03
N LEU A 377 3.72 8.24 8.60
CA LEU A 377 3.72 8.67 10.00
C LEU A 377 3.73 7.50 10.98
N VAL A 378 2.88 6.50 10.78
CA VAL A 378 2.79 5.35 11.71
C VAL A 378 3.18 4.04 11.02
N GLN A 379 2.70 3.79 9.80
CA GLN A 379 2.91 2.48 9.18
C GLN A 379 4.37 2.21 8.83
N PHE A 380 5.11 3.20 8.33
CA PHE A 380 6.49 2.99 7.92
C PHE A 380 7.50 3.44 8.98
N MET A 381 7.50 4.70 9.40
CA MET A 381 8.51 5.18 10.36
C MET A 381 8.43 4.44 11.70
N ALA A 382 7.23 4.16 12.21
CA ALA A 382 7.09 3.41 13.44
C ALA A 382 7.52 1.93 13.29
N GLN A 383 7.36 1.31 12.12
CA GLN A 383 7.86 -0.05 11.87
C GLN A 383 9.39 -0.09 11.82
N VAL A 384 10.04 0.92 11.23
CA VAL A 384 11.51 1.03 11.26
C VAL A 384 12.03 1.17 12.69
N ILE A 385 11.33 1.95 13.54
CA ILE A 385 11.66 2.03 14.96
C ILE A 385 11.37 0.69 15.65
N ALA A 386 10.26 0.03 15.34
CA ALA A 386 9.83 -1.24 15.94
C ALA A 386 10.89 -2.34 15.81
N VAL A 387 11.54 -2.49 14.65
CA VAL A 387 12.59 -3.49 14.49
C VAL A 387 13.77 -3.23 15.43
N THR A 388 14.12 -1.96 15.64
CA THR A 388 15.19 -1.56 16.59
C THR A 388 14.80 -1.86 18.03
N LEU A 389 13.54 -1.56 18.41
CA LEU A 389 13.01 -1.84 19.76
C LEU A 389 12.97 -3.35 20.02
N ILE A 390 12.50 -4.16 19.06
CA ILE A 390 12.47 -5.63 19.19
C ILE A 390 13.88 -6.18 19.33
N ARG A 391 14.82 -5.72 18.52
CA ARG A 391 16.23 -6.16 18.64
C ARG A 391 16.84 -5.85 20.01
N ARG A 392 16.47 -4.71 20.61
CA ARG A 392 17.07 -4.25 21.86
C ARG A 392 16.36 -4.78 23.11
N TYR A 393 15.03 -4.85 23.07
CA TYR A 393 14.23 -5.09 24.30
C TYR A 393 13.46 -6.41 24.29
N ARG A 394 13.39 -7.11 23.13
CA ARG A 394 12.68 -8.38 23.00
C ARG A 394 13.58 -9.47 22.37
N PRO A 395 14.69 -9.83 23.08
CA PRO A 395 15.59 -10.90 22.61
C PRO A 395 14.91 -12.28 22.59
N ASP A 396 13.80 -12.43 23.32
CA ASP A 396 12.94 -13.60 23.34
C ASP A 396 12.26 -13.91 22.00
N ILE A 397 12.04 -12.88 21.17
CA ILE A 397 11.45 -13.06 19.82
C ILE A 397 12.52 -13.57 18.87
N GLN A 398 12.32 -14.81 18.39
CA GLN A 398 13.20 -15.41 17.37
C GLN A 398 13.05 -14.66 16.05
N ARG A 399 14.17 -14.34 15.41
CA ARG A 399 14.26 -13.64 14.13
C ARG A 399 14.95 -14.54 13.10
N PRO A 400 14.19 -15.43 12.44
CA PRO A 400 14.74 -16.38 11.47
C PRO A 400 15.38 -15.69 10.25
N PHE A 401 14.87 -14.51 9.90
CA PHE A 401 15.47 -13.61 8.94
C PHE A 401 15.93 -12.34 9.66
N GLN A 402 17.15 -11.90 9.37
CA GLN A 402 17.72 -10.65 9.87
C GLN A 402 18.10 -9.77 8.68
N MET A 403 17.67 -8.51 8.71
CA MET A 403 18.00 -7.56 7.65
C MET A 403 19.51 -7.37 7.52
N TRP A 404 19.94 -7.27 6.29
CA TRP A 404 21.36 -7.05 5.97
C TRP A 404 21.79 -5.62 6.32
N LEU A 405 23.07 -5.46 6.65
CA LEU A 405 23.69 -4.16 6.92
C LEU A 405 22.98 -3.31 8.00
N TYR A 406 22.28 -3.95 8.97
CA TYR A 406 21.74 -3.22 10.11
C TYR A 406 22.89 -2.55 10.91
N PRO A 407 22.78 -1.28 11.36
CA PRO A 407 21.59 -0.40 11.30
C PRO A 407 21.50 0.48 10.04
N ILE A 408 22.41 0.40 9.09
CA ILE A 408 22.50 1.30 7.93
C ILE A 408 21.18 1.28 7.12
N THR A 409 20.66 0.10 6.83
CA THR A 409 19.41 -0.05 6.08
C THR A 409 18.21 0.57 6.80
N SER A 410 18.14 0.44 8.14
CA SER A 410 17.11 1.12 8.95
C SER A 410 17.24 2.65 8.90
N ILE A 411 18.47 3.17 8.95
CA ILE A 411 18.75 4.61 8.87
C ILE A 411 18.34 5.14 7.48
N ILE A 412 18.69 4.42 6.40
CA ILE A 412 18.30 4.81 5.03
C ILE A 412 16.77 4.81 4.89
N ALA A 413 16.09 3.77 5.35
CA ALA A 413 14.63 3.69 5.29
C ALA A 413 13.99 4.85 6.08
N PHE A 414 14.42 5.09 7.31
CA PHE A 414 13.87 6.16 8.17
C PHE A 414 14.12 7.55 7.56
N SER A 415 15.36 7.81 7.10
CA SER A 415 15.74 9.09 6.49
C SER A 415 15.04 9.30 5.15
N GLY A 416 14.88 8.23 4.35
CA GLY A 416 14.16 8.26 3.09
C GLY A 416 12.68 8.61 3.28
N TRP A 417 12.01 7.98 4.23
CA TRP A 417 10.63 8.33 4.58
C TRP A 417 10.52 9.74 5.16
N GLY A 418 11.47 10.17 5.99
CA GLY A 418 11.55 11.53 6.49
C GLY A 418 11.72 12.56 5.37
N PHE A 419 12.57 12.28 4.38
CA PHE A 419 12.77 13.13 3.20
C PHE A 419 11.49 13.26 2.37
N ILE A 420 10.80 12.16 2.11
CA ILE A 420 9.52 12.13 1.39
C ILE A 420 8.47 12.94 2.14
N LEU A 421 8.38 12.77 3.46
CA LEU A 421 7.44 13.51 4.31
C LEU A 421 7.70 15.03 4.23
N LEU A 422 8.96 15.45 4.37
CA LEU A 422 9.31 16.88 4.29
C LEU A 422 9.02 17.48 2.91
N ALA A 423 9.22 16.69 1.84
CA ALA A 423 8.96 17.13 0.47
C ALA A 423 7.45 17.19 0.12
N SER A 424 6.57 16.48 0.86
CA SER A 424 5.13 16.48 0.61
C SER A 424 4.44 17.83 0.88
N GLY A 425 5.11 18.73 1.59
CA GLY A 425 4.61 20.05 1.91
C GLY A 425 3.82 20.14 3.22
N LEU A 426 3.89 21.32 3.84
CA LEU A 426 3.36 21.56 5.18
C LEU A 426 1.85 21.25 5.31
N LYS A 427 1.07 21.55 4.26
CA LYS A 427 -0.38 21.28 4.21
C LYS A 427 -0.68 19.81 4.50
N PHE A 428 -0.02 18.88 3.78
CA PHE A 428 -0.28 17.45 3.91
C PHE A 428 0.30 16.90 5.22
N ILE A 429 1.46 17.40 5.67
CA ILE A 429 2.03 17.04 6.97
C ILE A 429 1.05 17.39 8.09
N LEU A 430 0.50 18.59 8.09
CA LEU A 430 -0.47 19.03 9.11
C LEU A 430 -1.76 18.19 9.07
N TRP A 431 -2.25 17.83 7.88
CA TRP A 431 -3.41 16.97 7.75
C TRP A 431 -3.14 15.54 8.27
N GLY A 432 -1.97 14.98 7.95
CA GLY A 432 -1.57 13.68 8.48
C GLY A 432 -1.43 13.70 10.02
N LEU A 433 -0.77 14.73 10.58
CA LEU A 433 -0.65 14.90 12.04
C LEU A 433 -2.02 15.10 12.70
N ALA A 434 -2.93 15.85 12.08
CA ALA A 434 -4.29 16.02 12.58
C ALA A 434 -5.04 14.68 12.59
N LEU A 435 -4.89 13.85 11.54
CA LEU A 435 -5.49 12.52 11.47
C LEU A 435 -4.97 11.61 12.58
N VAL A 436 -3.66 11.61 12.83
CA VAL A 436 -3.03 10.85 13.93
C VAL A 436 -3.53 11.35 15.27
N ALA A 437 -3.57 12.68 15.49
CA ALA A 437 -4.07 13.27 16.73
C ALA A 437 -5.54 12.89 16.97
N PHE A 438 -6.37 12.90 15.91
CA PHE A 438 -7.75 12.45 16.01
C PHE A 438 -7.85 10.95 16.32
N GLY A 439 -6.96 10.13 15.77
CA GLY A 439 -6.81 8.71 16.12
C GLY A 439 -6.44 8.49 17.59
N VAL A 440 -5.53 9.32 18.14
CA VAL A 440 -5.20 9.27 19.56
C VAL A 440 -6.42 9.59 20.42
N VAL A 441 -7.18 10.64 20.10
CA VAL A 441 -8.41 10.99 20.82
C VAL A 441 -9.44 9.85 20.74
N ALA A 442 -9.64 9.27 19.57
CA ALA A 442 -10.54 8.14 19.36
C ALA A 442 -10.10 6.90 20.18
N TYR A 443 -8.80 6.63 20.21
CA TYR A 443 -8.25 5.57 21.06
C TYR A 443 -8.50 5.83 22.54
N LEU A 444 -8.20 7.04 23.05
CA LEU A 444 -8.40 7.38 24.45
C LEU A 444 -9.86 7.29 24.88
N TRP A 445 -10.77 7.73 24.02
CA TRP A 445 -12.22 7.59 24.25
C TRP A 445 -12.63 6.10 24.38
N ARG A 446 -12.18 5.26 23.45
CA ARG A 446 -12.40 3.81 23.48
C ARG A 446 -11.75 3.16 24.70
N ALA A 447 -10.48 3.48 24.96
CA ALA A 447 -9.71 2.93 26.08
C ALA A 447 -10.35 3.25 27.45
N ARG A 448 -10.91 4.45 27.58
CA ARG A 448 -11.66 4.85 28.79
C ARG A 448 -12.92 4.00 28.97
N ALA A 449 -13.66 3.75 27.87
CA ALA A 449 -14.88 2.93 27.91
C ALA A 449 -14.58 1.46 28.24
N GLN A 450 -13.43 0.94 27.78
CA GLN A 450 -13.03 -0.45 27.98
C GLN A 450 -12.10 -0.68 29.17
N ARG A 451 -11.77 0.39 29.90
CA ARG A 451 -10.78 0.37 31.02
C ARG A 451 -9.44 -0.22 30.61
N GLU A 452 -8.99 0.09 29.40
CA GLU A 452 -7.67 -0.28 28.90
C GLU A 452 -6.62 0.80 29.22
N TRP A 453 -5.34 0.49 28.95
CA TRP A 453 -4.27 1.48 29.08
C TRP A 453 -4.60 2.78 28.31
N PRO A 454 -4.40 3.96 28.89
CA PRO A 454 -3.80 4.30 30.18
C PRO A 454 -4.76 4.31 31.38
N PHE A 455 -6.04 3.93 31.21
CA PHE A 455 -7.11 4.00 32.22
C PHE A 455 -7.31 2.69 32.97
N GLN A 456 -6.33 1.77 32.97
CA GLN A 456 -6.36 0.56 33.78
C GLN A 456 -6.24 0.96 35.27
N SER A 457 -7.19 0.53 36.11
CA SER A 457 -6.97 0.51 37.53
C SER A 457 -5.80 -0.44 37.79
N LEU A 458 -4.73 0.04 38.43
CA LEU A 458 -3.67 -0.80 38.95
C LEU A 458 -4.33 -1.91 39.81
N PRO A 459 -3.92 -3.19 39.67
CA PRO A 459 -4.35 -4.19 40.64
C PRO A 459 -3.92 -3.67 41.99
N VAL A 460 -4.88 -3.53 42.91
CA VAL A 460 -4.59 -3.30 44.32
C VAL A 460 -3.83 -4.53 44.77
N GLU A 461 -2.51 -4.43 44.95
CA GLU A 461 -1.75 -5.42 45.68
C GLU A 461 -2.42 -5.54 47.04
N VAL A 462 -3.19 -6.60 47.26
CA VAL A 462 -3.66 -6.98 48.57
C VAL A 462 -2.41 -7.38 49.33
N ALA A 463 -1.88 -6.42 50.10
CA ALA A 463 -0.87 -6.70 51.08
C ALA A 463 -1.47 -7.69 52.08
N SER A 464 -1.10 -8.95 51.99
CA SER A 464 -1.34 -10.00 52.94
C SER A 464 -0.05 -10.31 53.67
#